data_5aa0b2ae6e81ee5348b477ab24af9507
#
_entry.id   5aa0b2ae6e81ee5348b477ab24af9507
#
_cell.length_a   1.000
_cell.length_b   1.000
_cell.length_c   1.000
_cell.angle_alpha   90.00
_cell.angle_beta   90.00
_cell.angle_gamma   90.00
#
_symmetry.space_group_name_H-M   'P 1'
#
loop_
_entity.id
_entity.type
_entity.pdbx_description
1 polymer ?
#
loop_
_entity_poly.entity_id
_entity_poly.type
_entity_poly.pdbx_seq_one_letter_code
_entity_poly.pdbx_strand_id
1 'polypeptide(L)'
;MSSTASRIVLYGHFGSGNIGNDSSLEAMLHAIRKYRPTAEVICICNGPQVVKERFGIETMQIGATHNVENEESADRIVSLFKKILRRISSEIEFWVRRARWFRPGDQFIVVGTGAVDDMAVKHPWNAPYELYKWCSVAKLGGARLVFLSVGVGPIQNRASRVLMLKALGKADYRSYRETVAFDYLKSVGFSTKGDLLYPDLVFSLPQESLPAPKGSSTPPYVVGLGLINYYGWGYDPTNGERIYQEYISKIKCFVEWLLDKGFTIRIISGDDVDERPVQETMDYVAQEESSQLDKLIVEKITDVKELFGQIAQTNIVVASRFHNVLCSLMLERPVISLGYHAKNSALMNEMGLSTYCQHIETFTFEKLVEQVESYLSNMDQSTQQIHQRQKEYRILLDEQYRNILLAENKNNRQQE
;
A
#
# COMPACT_ATOMS: atom_id res chain seq x y z
N MET A 1 30.09 19.17 22.50
CA MET A 1 29.96 18.19 21.39
C MET A 1 28.66 18.43 20.70
N SER A 2 28.67 18.83 19.43
CA SER A 2 27.46 19.06 18.64
C SER A 2 26.72 17.74 18.50
N SER A 3 25.54 17.63 19.11
CA SER A 3 24.62 16.51 18.87
C SER A 3 24.28 16.53 17.38
N THR A 4 24.95 15.70 16.59
CA THR A 4 24.55 15.49 15.19
C THR A 4 23.12 14.99 15.20
N ALA A 5 22.20 15.78 14.64
CA ALA A 5 20.80 15.38 14.50
C ALA A 5 20.77 13.99 13.83
N SER A 6 20.10 13.03 14.47
CA SER A 6 20.02 11.68 13.91
C SER A 6 19.19 11.70 12.65
N ARG A 7 19.70 11.10 11.56
CA ARG A 7 18.98 11.01 10.30
C ARG A 7 18.02 9.83 10.29
N ILE A 8 16.87 10.03 9.68
CA ILE A 8 15.88 8.99 9.38
C ILE A 8 15.79 8.88 7.86
N VAL A 9 16.18 7.73 7.34
CA VAL A 9 16.14 7.41 5.92
C VAL A 9 14.97 6.47 5.68
N LEU A 10 13.95 6.94 4.98
CA LEU A 10 12.76 6.18 4.61
C LEU A 10 12.97 5.49 3.26
N TYR A 11 12.46 4.27 3.12
CA TYR A 11 12.50 3.52 1.87
C TYR A 11 11.14 2.96 1.52
N GLY A 12 10.71 3.12 0.27
CA GLY A 12 9.48 2.53 -0.25
C GLY A 12 9.13 3.00 -1.66
N HIS A 13 8.10 2.36 -2.24
CA HIS A 13 7.63 2.65 -3.60
C HIS A 13 6.66 3.85 -3.61
N PHE A 14 7.15 5.02 -3.20
CA PHE A 14 6.38 6.26 -3.08
C PHE A 14 6.50 7.12 -4.35
N GLY A 15 5.49 7.97 -4.58
CA GLY A 15 5.45 8.90 -5.71
C GLY A 15 5.27 8.21 -7.07
N SER A 16 4.73 6.99 -7.10
CA SER A 16 4.51 6.18 -8.30
C SER A 16 3.03 6.07 -8.70
N GLY A 17 2.16 6.92 -8.13
CA GLY A 17 0.72 6.89 -8.39
C GLY A 17 -0.07 5.91 -7.50
N ASN A 18 0.60 5.13 -6.64
CA ASN A 18 -0.09 4.26 -5.69
C ASN A 18 -0.45 5.03 -4.42
N ILE A 19 -1.71 5.43 -4.32
CA ILE A 19 -2.26 6.24 -3.21
C ILE A 19 -1.97 5.61 -1.84
N GLY A 20 -2.06 4.30 -1.72
CA GLY A 20 -1.84 3.62 -0.45
C GLY A 20 -0.40 3.64 0.03
N ASN A 21 0.56 3.52 -0.88
CA ASN A 21 1.96 3.66 -0.52
C ASN A 21 2.25 5.08 -0.01
N ASP A 22 1.72 6.08 -0.71
CA ASP A 22 1.90 7.49 -0.34
C ASP A 22 1.24 7.82 1.00
N SER A 23 0.10 7.20 1.31
CA SER A 23 -0.57 7.33 2.62
C SER A 23 0.28 6.76 3.76
N SER A 24 0.95 5.63 3.54
CA SER A 24 1.88 5.06 4.52
C SER A 24 3.08 5.97 4.78
N LEU A 25 3.60 6.64 3.74
CA LEU A 25 4.64 7.66 3.89
C LEU A 25 4.14 8.86 4.70
N GLU A 26 2.94 9.36 4.39
CA GLU A 26 2.33 10.49 5.10
C GLU A 26 2.15 10.18 6.59
N ALA A 27 1.64 8.99 6.92
CA ALA A 27 1.51 8.52 8.30
C ALA A 27 2.87 8.44 9.03
N MET A 28 3.90 7.91 8.36
CA MET A 28 5.24 7.85 8.92
C MET A 28 5.84 9.25 9.15
N LEU A 29 5.69 10.17 8.19
CA LEU A 29 6.16 11.55 8.33
C LEU A 29 5.46 12.29 9.47
N HIS A 30 4.16 12.05 9.66
CA HIS A 30 3.42 12.59 10.80
C HIS A 30 4.00 12.07 12.12
N ALA A 31 4.25 10.78 12.23
CA ALA A 31 4.87 10.18 13.42
C ALA A 31 6.28 10.74 13.68
N ILE A 32 7.11 10.92 12.64
CA ILE A 32 8.44 11.53 12.79
C ILE A 32 8.33 12.96 13.31
N ARG A 33 7.45 13.79 12.74
CA ARG A 33 7.24 15.17 13.20
C ARG A 33 6.79 15.23 14.67
N LYS A 34 5.96 14.26 15.10
CA LYS A 34 5.49 14.15 16.48
C LYS A 34 6.59 13.74 17.45
N TYR A 35 7.38 12.72 17.13
CA TYR A 35 8.34 12.10 18.07
C TYR A 35 9.80 12.54 17.89
N ARG A 36 10.16 13.01 16.70
CA ARG A 36 11.52 13.42 16.33
C ARG A 36 11.51 14.67 15.44
N PRO A 37 10.92 15.80 15.91
CA PRO A 37 10.68 17.00 15.10
C PRO A 37 11.94 17.63 14.49
N THR A 38 13.12 17.35 15.09
CA THR A 38 14.42 17.87 14.62
C THR A 38 15.21 16.88 13.77
N ALA A 39 14.66 15.68 13.50
CA ALA A 39 15.35 14.69 12.69
C ALA A 39 15.46 15.15 11.23
N GLU A 40 16.61 14.94 10.62
CA GLU A 40 16.80 15.06 9.18
C GLU A 40 16.11 13.85 8.51
N VAL A 41 15.16 14.10 7.61
CA VAL A 41 14.41 13.05 6.93
C VAL A 41 14.76 13.01 5.45
N ILE A 42 15.17 11.85 4.97
CA ILE A 42 15.48 11.58 3.56
C ILE A 42 14.64 10.40 3.09
N CYS A 43 14.02 10.51 1.93
CA CYS A 43 13.18 9.44 1.36
C CYS A 43 13.80 8.86 0.09
N ILE A 44 14.06 7.57 0.09
CA ILE A 44 14.49 6.80 -1.08
C ILE A 44 13.26 6.18 -1.72
N CYS A 45 12.87 6.64 -2.91
CA CYS A 45 11.59 6.31 -3.52
C CYS A 45 11.64 6.24 -5.05
N ASN A 46 10.55 5.81 -5.68
CA ASN A 46 10.45 5.70 -7.14
C ASN A 46 10.16 7.04 -7.82
N GLY A 47 9.37 7.92 -7.17
CA GLY A 47 9.00 9.24 -7.67
C GLY A 47 9.57 10.37 -6.81
N PRO A 48 10.91 10.60 -6.80
CA PRO A 48 11.53 11.55 -5.88
C PRO A 48 11.02 12.97 -6.05
N GLN A 49 10.74 13.40 -7.27
CA GLN A 49 10.24 14.74 -7.53
C GLN A 49 8.83 14.93 -6.93
N VAL A 50 7.94 13.97 -7.16
CA VAL A 50 6.56 13.99 -6.63
C VAL A 50 6.56 14.03 -5.10
N VAL A 51 7.38 13.17 -4.48
CA VAL A 51 7.51 13.11 -3.02
C VAL A 51 8.08 14.39 -2.45
N LYS A 52 9.09 14.99 -3.10
CA LYS A 52 9.69 16.26 -2.69
C LYS A 52 8.69 17.41 -2.75
N GLU A 53 7.96 17.53 -3.84
CA GLU A 53 6.94 18.58 -4.03
C GLU A 53 5.79 18.43 -3.03
N ARG A 54 5.33 17.21 -2.80
CA ARG A 54 4.17 16.95 -1.93
C ARG A 54 4.49 17.07 -0.43
N PHE A 55 5.64 16.58 0.01
CA PHE A 55 5.95 16.45 1.44
C PHE A 55 7.06 17.39 1.93
N GLY A 56 7.78 18.05 1.03
CA GLY A 56 8.84 19.02 1.37
C GLY A 56 10.06 18.38 2.01
N ILE A 57 10.37 17.10 1.73
CA ILE A 57 11.51 16.39 2.28
C ILE A 57 12.57 16.10 1.22
N GLU A 58 13.81 15.85 1.64
CA GLU A 58 14.86 15.43 0.73
C GLU A 58 14.60 14.01 0.20
N THR A 59 14.87 13.81 -1.09
CA THR A 59 14.55 12.57 -1.79
C THR A 59 15.71 12.03 -2.61
N MET A 60 15.74 10.70 -2.79
CA MET A 60 16.65 10.01 -3.70
C MET A 60 15.91 8.92 -4.48
N GLN A 61 16.37 8.67 -5.70
CA GLN A 61 15.85 7.59 -6.55
C GLN A 61 16.29 6.22 -6.01
N ILE A 62 15.38 5.22 -6.02
CA ILE A 62 15.70 3.84 -5.59
C ILE A 62 16.75 3.22 -6.49
N GLY A 63 16.56 3.23 -7.81
CA GLY A 63 17.47 2.64 -8.80
C GLY A 63 18.27 3.73 -9.53
N ALA A 64 19.37 3.34 -10.14
CA ALA A 64 20.07 4.24 -11.05
C ALA A 64 19.23 4.45 -12.32
N THR A 65 18.99 5.69 -12.70
CA THR A 65 18.49 6.04 -14.04
C THR A 65 19.60 5.71 -15.03
N HIS A 66 19.59 4.50 -15.57
CA HIS A 66 20.46 4.18 -16.68
C HIS A 66 19.86 4.80 -17.95
N ASN A 67 20.30 5.98 -18.31
CA ASN A 67 20.20 6.45 -19.68
C ASN A 67 21.05 5.50 -20.54
N VAL A 68 20.40 4.59 -21.24
CA VAL A 68 21.05 3.77 -22.25
C VAL A 68 21.27 4.67 -23.46
N GLU A 69 22.39 5.36 -23.52
CA GLU A 69 22.87 5.93 -24.77
C GLU A 69 23.20 4.76 -25.70
N ASN A 70 22.48 4.67 -26.80
CA ASN A 70 22.74 3.72 -27.85
C ASN A 70 24.02 4.18 -28.61
N GLU A 71 25.17 3.76 -28.14
CA GLU A 71 26.39 3.82 -28.95
C GLU A 71 26.32 2.68 -30.00
N GLU A 72 26.11 3.04 -31.24
CA GLU A 72 26.31 2.16 -32.38
C GLU A 72 27.82 1.90 -32.53
N SER A 73 28.28 0.76 -32.04
CA SER A 73 29.66 0.30 -32.27
C SER A 73 29.64 -0.93 -33.15
N ALA A 74 30.53 -0.93 -34.16
CA ALA A 74 30.68 -1.98 -35.20
C ALA A 74 31.05 -3.36 -34.63
N ASP A 75 31.52 -3.43 -33.37
CA ASP A 75 31.94 -4.67 -32.72
C ASP A 75 31.04 -5.00 -31.52
N ARG A 76 29.98 -5.80 -31.76
CA ARG A 76 28.96 -6.16 -30.76
C ARG A 76 29.55 -6.80 -29.50
N ILE A 77 30.61 -7.60 -29.61
CA ILE A 77 31.22 -8.32 -28.49
C ILE A 77 31.97 -7.34 -27.58
N VAL A 78 32.77 -6.44 -28.14
CA VAL A 78 33.54 -5.42 -27.40
C VAL A 78 32.58 -4.42 -26.72
N SER A 79 31.51 -4.04 -27.42
CA SER A 79 30.45 -3.19 -26.86
C SER A 79 29.75 -3.84 -25.65
N LEU A 80 29.39 -5.13 -25.76
CA LEU A 80 28.78 -5.90 -24.69
C LEU A 80 29.71 -6.01 -23.47
N PHE A 81 31.00 -6.28 -23.70
CA PHE A 81 31.98 -6.39 -22.63
C PHE A 81 32.19 -5.04 -21.91
N LYS A 82 32.27 -3.94 -22.65
CA LYS A 82 32.35 -2.59 -22.09
C LYS A 82 31.08 -2.25 -21.28
N LYS A 83 29.89 -2.62 -21.75
CA LYS A 83 28.62 -2.42 -21.00
C LYS A 83 28.60 -3.22 -19.70
N ILE A 84 29.06 -4.46 -19.69
CA ILE A 84 29.17 -5.30 -18.49
C ILE A 84 30.16 -4.70 -17.49
N LEU A 85 31.36 -4.30 -17.93
CA LEU A 85 32.37 -3.69 -17.08
C LEU A 85 31.87 -2.35 -16.47
N ARG A 86 31.25 -1.50 -17.27
CA ARG A 86 30.63 -0.25 -16.78
C ARG A 86 29.56 -0.55 -15.72
N ARG A 87 28.73 -1.57 -15.94
CA ARG A 87 27.70 -1.97 -14.97
C ARG A 87 28.30 -2.49 -13.67
N ILE A 88 29.33 -3.31 -13.73
CA ILE A 88 30.04 -3.81 -12.54
C ILE A 88 30.71 -2.65 -11.78
N SER A 89 31.41 -1.76 -12.48
CA SER A 89 32.07 -0.62 -11.84
C SER A 89 31.06 0.34 -11.18
N SER A 90 29.93 0.63 -11.84
CA SER A 90 28.88 1.46 -11.28
C SER A 90 28.22 0.84 -10.04
N GLU A 91 28.05 -0.50 -10.04
CA GLU A 91 27.54 -1.21 -8.87
C GLU A 91 28.55 -1.14 -7.70
N ILE A 92 29.84 -1.38 -7.94
CA ILE A 92 30.88 -1.27 -6.91
C ILE A 92 30.93 0.16 -6.34
N GLU A 93 30.90 1.17 -7.21
CA GLU A 93 30.84 2.58 -6.82
C GLU A 93 29.62 2.86 -5.95
N PHE A 94 28.43 2.39 -6.34
CA PHE A 94 27.23 2.52 -5.56
C PHE A 94 27.41 1.94 -4.15
N TRP A 95 27.89 0.70 -4.03
CA TRP A 95 28.06 0.03 -2.76
C TRP A 95 29.01 0.79 -1.84
N VAL A 96 30.17 1.20 -2.33
CA VAL A 96 31.18 1.94 -1.54
C VAL A 96 30.67 3.31 -1.13
N ARG A 97 30.07 4.04 -2.09
CA ARG A 97 29.60 5.41 -1.87
C ARG A 97 28.43 5.45 -0.89
N ARG A 98 27.48 4.51 -1.04
CA ARG A 98 26.30 4.46 -0.16
C ARG A 98 26.59 3.87 1.21
N ALA A 99 27.47 2.90 1.32
CA ALA A 99 27.93 2.42 2.63
C ALA A 99 28.62 3.54 3.44
N ARG A 100 29.43 4.39 2.80
CA ARG A 100 30.07 5.55 3.42
C ARG A 100 29.11 6.71 3.70
N TRP A 101 27.98 6.77 3.00
CA TRP A 101 26.97 7.81 3.19
C TRP A 101 26.13 7.58 4.45
N PHE A 102 25.84 6.32 4.80
CA PHE A 102 25.23 5.97 6.08
C PHE A 102 26.21 6.13 7.23
N ARG A 103 25.68 6.46 8.41
CA ARG A 103 26.49 6.69 9.63
C ARG A 103 25.91 5.88 10.78
N PRO A 104 26.73 5.47 11.76
CA PRO A 104 26.22 4.98 13.04
C PRO A 104 25.27 6.01 13.67
N GLY A 105 24.10 5.56 14.08
CA GLY A 105 23.03 6.44 14.59
C GLY A 105 21.93 6.78 13.57
N ASP A 106 22.16 6.59 12.27
CA ASP A 106 21.10 6.66 11.28
C ASP A 106 20.06 5.54 11.49
N GLN A 107 18.80 5.83 11.18
CA GLN A 107 17.75 4.82 11.09
C GLN A 107 17.32 4.66 9.62
N PHE A 108 17.44 3.45 9.07
CA PHE A 108 16.93 3.12 7.76
C PHE A 108 15.63 2.33 7.92
N ILE A 109 14.51 2.94 7.53
CA ILE A 109 13.17 2.40 7.77
C ILE A 109 12.51 2.05 6.43
N VAL A 110 12.27 0.76 6.21
CA VAL A 110 11.38 0.28 5.15
C VAL A 110 9.96 0.46 5.66
N VAL A 111 9.25 1.42 5.07
CA VAL A 111 7.94 1.87 5.56
C VAL A 111 6.83 0.96 5.02
N GLY A 112 5.84 0.69 5.84
CA GLY A 112 4.69 -0.18 5.66
C GLY A 112 3.99 -0.12 4.30
N THR A 113 4.55 -0.82 3.34
CA THR A 113 3.99 -1.02 1.99
C THR A 113 4.10 -2.50 1.62
N GLY A 114 3.62 -2.92 0.46
CA GLY A 114 3.91 -4.24 -0.11
C GLY A 114 5.34 -4.34 -0.63
N ALA A 115 6.33 -3.89 0.16
CA ALA A 115 7.73 -3.82 -0.28
C ALA A 115 8.41 -5.19 -0.40
N VAL A 116 7.81 -6.24 0.16
CA VAL A 116 8.38 -7.59 0.21
C VAL A 116 7.45 -8.58 -0.50
N ASP A 117 7.04 -8.23 -1.71
CA ASP A 117 6.35 -9.12 -2.64
C ASP A 117 6.91 -8.95 -4.06
N ASP A 118 6.61 -9.88 -4.95
CA ASP A 118 7.07 -9.82 -6.35
C ASP A 118 5.92 -9.80 -7.37
N MET A 119 4.72 -9.44 -6.94
CA MET A 119 3.52 -9.45 -7.80
C MET A 119 3.64 -8.56 -9.03
N ALA A 120 4.19 -7.36 -8.87
CA ALA A 120 4.40 -6.38 -9.95
C ALA A 120 5.79 -6.45 -10.58
N VAL A 121 6.63 -7.43 -10.20
CA VAL A 121 8.06 -7.45 -10.52
C VAL A 121 8.36 -8.49 -11.58
N LYS A 122 8.74 -8.05 -12.78
CA LYS A 122 9.11 -8.96 -13.89
C LYS A 122 10.45 -9.69 -13.69
N HIS A 123 11.39 -9.10 -12.93
CA HIS A 123 12.77 -9.64 -12.79
C HIS A 123 13.32 -9.44 -11.37
N PRO A 124 14.05 -10.42 -10.81
CA PRO A 124 14.62 -10.34 -9.46
C PRO A 124 15.67 -9.21 -9.32
N TRP A 125 16.23 -8.73 -10.42
CA TRP A 125 17.23 -7.65 -10.44
C TRP A 125 16.64 -6.23 -10.35
N ASN A 126 15.33 -6.10 -10.28
CA ASN A 126 14.63 -4.85 -10.06
C ASN A 126 14.37 -4.63 -8.55
N ALA A 127 13.13 -4.41 -8.14
CA ALA A 127 12.77 -4.09 -6.75
C ALA A 127 13.34 -5.07 -5.69
N PRO A 128 13.40 -6.41 -5.91
CA PRO A 128 14.00 -7.33 -4.95
C PRO A 128 15.50 -7.09 -4.71
N TYR A 129 16.25 -6.85 -5.79
CA TYR A 129 17.68 -6.55 -5.69
C TYR A 129 17.92 -5.16 -5.09
N GLU A 130 17.15 -4.15 -5.48
CA GLU A 130 17.26 -2.81 -4.92
C GLU A 130 16.99 -2.81 -3.41
N LEU A 131 15.94 -3.49 -2.95
CA LEU A 131 15.66 -3.64 -1.51
C LEU A 131 16.86 -4.30 -0.79
N TYR A 132 17.37 -5.42 -1.31
CA TYR A 132 18.53 -6.11 -0.73
C TYR A 132 19.77 -5.21 -0.70
N LYS A 133 20.02 -4.49 -1.77
CA LYS A 133 21.16 -3.58 -1.94
C LYS A 133 21.11 -2.45 -0.91
N TRP A 134 20.00 -1.73 -0.83
CA TRP A 134 19.83 -0.63 0.13
C TRP A 134 19.91 -1.09 1.59
N CYS A 135 19.24 -2.19 1.93
CA CYS A 135 19.35 -2.78 3.28
C CYS A 135 20.80 -3.17 3.61
N SER A 136 21.53 -3.70 2.64
CA SER A 136 22.92 -4.12 2.86
C SER A 136 23.86 -2.94 3.08
N VAL A 137 23.78 -1.90 2.24
CA VAL A 137 24.65 -0.71 2.40
C VAL A 137 24.32 0.07 3.68
N ALA A 138 23.05 0.11 4.09
CA ALA A 138 22.63 0.71 5.36
C ALA A 138 23.29 -0.01 6.55
N LYS A 139 23.26 -1.36 6.55
CA LYS A 139 23.93 -2.16 7.59
C LYS A 139 25.45 -2.01 7.56
N LEU A 140 26.08 -1.99 6.38
CA LEU A 140 27.52 -1.76 6.24
C LEU A 140 27.95 -0.39 6.77
N GLY A 141 27.10 0.64 6.61
CA GLY A 141 27.33 1.99 7.13
C GLY A 141 26.98 2.16 8.63
N GLY A 142 26.52 1.10 9.30
CA GLY A 142 26.20 1.10 10.73
C GLY A 142 24.81 1.64 11.08
N ALA A 143 23.92 1.80 10.10
CA ALA A 143 22.53 2.22 10.34
C ALA A 143 21.71 1.11 11.03
N ARG A 144 20.76 1.53 11.87
CA ARG A 144 19.71 0.64 12.39
C ARG A 144 18.69 0.37 11.30
N LEU A 145 18.51 -0.89 10.92
CA LEU A 145 17.59 -1.32 9.87
C LEU A 145 16.25 -1.76 10.47
N VAL A 146 15.17 -1.13 10.04
CA VAL A 146 13.80 -1.34 10.52
C VAL A 146 12.87 -1.68 9.35
N PHE A 147 12.13 -2.78 9.46
CA PHE A 147 10.96 -3.04 8.63
C PHE A 147 9.71 -2.74 9.47
N LEU A 148 8.94 -1.73 9.08
CA LEU A 148 7.88 -1.17 9.91
C LEU A 148 6.51 -1.45 9.28
N SER A 149 5.72 -2.35 9.90
CA SER A 149 4.37 -2.75 9.46
C SER A 149 4.31 -3.08 7.96
N VAL A 150 5.30 -3.84 7.46
CA VAL A 150 5.39 -4.18 6.04
C VAL A 150 4.47 -5.35 5.68
N GLY A 151 3.89 -5.33 4.47
CA GLY A 151 3.26 -6.50 3.86
C GLY A 151 4.33 -7.42 3.28
N VAL A 152 4.15 -8.75 3.41
CA VAL A 152 5.10 -9.75 2.91
C VAL A 152 4.38 -10.84 2.15
N GLY A 153 4.85 -11.13 0.94
CA GLY A 153 4.51 -12.27 0.09
C GLY A 153 3.07 -12.30 -0.44
N PRO A 154 2.77 -13.36 -1.20
CA PRO A 154 3.68 -14.43 -1.61
C PRO A 154 4.75 -13.97 -2.62
N ILE A 155 5.97 -14.53 -2.52
CA ILE A 155 7.07 -14.28 -3.46
C ILE A 155 7.24 -15.54 -4.32
N GLN A 156 6.89 -15.44 -5.60
CA GLN A 156 6.86 -16.60 -6.51
C GLN A 156 8.25 -16.92 -7.08
N ASN A 157 8.98 -15.90 -7.51
CA ASN A 157 10.31 -16.08 -8.08
C ASN A 157 11.33 -16.47 -6.99
N ARG A 158 12.04 -17.57 -7.19
CA ARG A 158 13.03 -18.08 -6.22
C ARG A 158 14.17 -17.11 -5.93
N ALA A 159 14.68 -16.40 -6.94
CA ALA A 159 15.78 -15.44 -6.77
C ALA A 159 15.28 -14.19 -6.04
N SER A 160 14.10 -13.66 -6.38
CA SER A 160 13.42 -12.58 -5.64
C SER A 160 13.27 -12.94 -4.17
N ARG A 161 12.77 -14.15 -3.89
CA ARG A 161 12.58 -14.65 -2.52
C ARG A 161 13.90 -14.68 -1.73
N VAL A 162 14.97 -15.20 -2.32
CA VAL A 162 16.29 -15.23 -1.66
C VAL A 162 16.79 -13.82 -1.32
N LEU A 163 16.67 -12.88 -2.27
CA LEU A 163 17.10 -11.48 -2.06
C LEU A 163 16.28 -10.80 -0.97
N MET A 164 14.97 -10.92 -1.03
CA MET A 164 14.05 -10.28 -0.07
C MET A 164 14.19 -10.87 1.34
N LEU A 165 14.27 -12.20 1.47
CA LEU A 165 14.51 -12.83 2.78
C LEU A 165 15.88 -12.49 3.36
N LYS A 166 16.92 -12.34 2.53
CA LYS A 166 18.21 -11.84 2.97
C LYS A 166 18.15 -10.39 3.41
N ALA A 167 17.33 -9.54 2.79
CA ALA A 167 17.10 -8.17 3.26
C ALA A 167 16.42 -8.15 4.62
N LEU A 168 15.30 -8.89 4.77
CA LEU A 168 14.60 -9.06 6.04
C LEU A 168 15.50 -9.60 7.15
N GLY A 169 16.34 -10.59 6.85
CA GLY A 169 17.28 -11.20 7.81
C GLY A 169 18.36 -10.25 8.34
N LYS A 170 18.59 -9.10 7.70
CA LYS A 170 19.53 -8.07 8.17
C LYS A 170 18.91 -7.09 9.14
N ALA A 171 17.60 -7.09 9.32
CA ALA A 171 16.87 -6.10 10.09
C ALA A 171 17.14 -6.26 11.61
N ASP A 172 17.24 -5.12 12.29
CA ASP A 172 17.30 -5.04 13.76
C ASP A 172 15.91 -5.06 14.39
N TYR A 173 14.87 -4.73 13.59
CA TYR A 173 13.47 -4.77 13.98
C TYR A 173 12.61 -5.11 12.77
N ARG A 174 11.63 -5.99 12.98
CA ARG A 174 10.65 -6.35 11.97
C ARG A 174 9.25 -6.35 12.57
N SER A 175 8.35 -5.71 11.87
CA SER A 175 6.91 -5.82 12.12
C SER A 175 6.15 -5.93 10.81
N TYR A 176 5.07 -6.66 10.84
CA TYR A 176 4.20 -6.92 9.70
C TYR A 176 2.80 -6.38 10.00
N ARG A 177 2.05 -6.01 8.96
CA ARG A 177 0.71 -5.44 9.14
C ARG A 177 -0.40 -6.48 9.10
N GLU A 178 -0.09 -7.72 8.76
CA GLU A 178 -1.07 -8.80 8.57
C GLU A 178 -0.50 -10.16 8.97
N THR A 179 -1.35 -11.03 9.51
CA THR A 179 -0.97 -12.40 9.92
C THR A 179 -0.50 -13.27 8.75
N VAL A 180 -1.04 -13.01 7.55
CA VAL A 180 -0.66 -13.70 6.30
C VAL A 180 0.84 -13.62 6.04
N ALA A 181 1.51 -12.52 6.42
CA ALA A 181 2.96 -12.36 6.31
C ALA A 181 3.72 -13.40 7.16
N PHE A 182 3.26 -13.64 8.40
CA PHE A 182 3.87 -14.65 9.26
C PHE A 182 3.73 -16.07 8.69
N ASP A 183 2.54 -16.40 8.21
CA ASP A 183 2.25 -17.73 7.68
C ASP A 183 3.08 -18.00 6.43
N TYR A 184 3.17 -17.00 5.55
CA TYR A 184 4.03 -17.08 4.37
C TYR A 184 5.51 -17.26 4.76
N LEU A 185 6.04 -16.41 5.65
CA LEU A 185 7.45 -16.48 6.06
C LEU A 185 7.80 -17.82 6.70
N LYS A 186 6.93 -18.37 7.56
CA LYS A 186 7.08 -19.71 8.14
C LYS A 186 7.07 -20.79 7.06
N SER A 187 6.17 -20.69 6.08
CA SER A 187 6.05 -21.68 4.99
C SER A 187 7.31 -21.77 4.13
N VAL A 188 8.07 -20.69 4.02
CA VAL A 188 9.35 -20.64 3.28
C VAL A 188 10.57 -20.83 4.17
N GLY A 189 10.39 -21.21 5.44
CA GLY A 189 11.47 -21.53 6.39
C GLY A 189 12.17 -20.29 6.97
N PHE A 190 11.58 -19.10 6.90
CA PHE A 190 12.16 -17.91 7.52
C PHE A 190 11.79 -17.81 9.00
N SER A 191 12.77 -17.50 9.86
CA SER A 191 12.53 -17.33 11.29
C SER A 191 11.87 -15.99 11.59
N THR A 192 10.67 -16.07 12.16
CA THR A 192 9.90 -14.92 12.64
C THR A 192 10.00 -14.71 14.14
N LYS A 193 11.01 -15.33 14.80
CA LYS A 193 11.21 -15.19 16.25
C LYS A 193 11.55 -13.74 16.59
N GLY A 194 10.73 -13.14 17.45
CA GLY A 194 10.88 -11.74 17.86
C GLY A 194 10.25 -10.72 16.90
N ASP A 195 9.65 -11.18 15.82
CA ASP A 195 8.88 -10.32 14.90
C ASP A 195 7.52 -9.98 15.51
N LEU A 196 6.98 -8.83 15.14
CA LEU A 196 5.77 -8.27 15.74
C LEU A 196 4.68 -8.05 14.69
N LEU A 197 3.44 -8.07 15.15
CA LEU A 197 2.28 -7.73 14.33
C LEU A 197 1.73 -6.38 14.80
N TYR A 198 1.59 -5.44 13.86
CA TYR A 198 0.99 -4.13 14.09
C TYR A 198 0.05 -3.79 12.94
N PRO A 199 -0.95 -2.94 13.15
CA PRO A 199 -1.85 -2.52 12.09
C PRO A 199 -1.11 -1.81 10.94
N ASP A 200 -1.81 -1.64 9.81
CA ASP A 200 -1.32 -0.79 8.72
C ASP A 200 -1.08 0.64 9.20
N LEU A 201 0.05 1.24 8.82
CA LEU A 201 0.45 2.57 9.29
C LEU A 201 -0.57 3.65 8.97
N VAL A 202 -1.35 3.49 7.92
CA VAL A 202 -2.37 4.45 7.50
C VAL A 202 -3.40 4.72 8.60
N PHE A 203 -3.70 3.74 9.48
CA PHE A 203 -4.57 3.96 10.64
C PHE A 203 -4.04 5.00 11.64
N SER A 204 -2.77 5.38 11.56
CA SER A 204 -2.17 6.43 12.41
C SER A 204 -2.28 7.84 11.85
N LEU A 205 -2.86 8.04 10.67
CA LEU A 205 -3.11 9.39 10.15
C LEU A 205 -3.97 10.19 11.15
N PRO A 206 -3.66 11.48 11.39
CA PRO A 206 -4.41 12.31 12.31
C PRO A 206 -5.90 12.36 11.96
N GLN A 207 -6.76 12.19 12.93
CA GLN A 207 -8.20 12.22 12.70
C GLN A 207 -8.65 13.62 12.24
N GLU A 208 -7.97 14.66 12.68
CA GLU A 208 -8.21 16.05 12.30
C GLU A 208 -7.88 16.33 10.83
N SER A 209 -7.06 15.49 10.21
CA SER A 209 -6.73 15.58 8.78
C SER A 209 -7.73 14.83 7.89
N LEU A 210 -8.61 14.03 8.47
CA LEU A 210 -9.63 13.28 7.76
C LEU A 210 -10.89 14.14 7.58
N PRO A 211 -11.56 14.08 6.43
CA PRO A 211 -12.81 14.80 6.23
C PRO A 211 -13.91 14.23 7.15
N ALA A 212 -14.72 15.13 7.67
CA ALA A 212 -15.91 14.72 8.41
C ALA A 212 -16.88 13.93 7.51
N PRO A 213 -17.52 12.88 8.03
CA PRO A 213 -18.54 12.15 7.31
C PRO A 213 -19.69 13.05 6.84
N LYS A 214 -20.04 12.96 5.55
CA LYS A 214 -21.10 13.75 4.91
C LYS A 214 -22.29 12.92 4.41
N GLY A 215 -22.23 11.59 4.56
CA GLY A 215 -23.32 10.70 4.15
C GLY A 215 -24.63 11.06 4.85
N SER A 216 -25.74 11.01 4.13
CA SER A 216 -27.07 11.29 4.67
C SER A 216 -27.48 10.23 5.71
N SER A 217 -28.14 10.65 6.80
CA SER A 217 -28.76 9.72 7.74
C SER A 217 -30.10 9.14 7.24
N THR A 218 -30.59 9.67 6.13
CA THR A 218 -31.87 9.26 5.50
C THR A 218 -31.68 9.08 3.99
N PRO A 219 -32.52 8.24 3.34
CA PRO A 219 -32.50 8.09 1.88
C PRO A 219 -32.70 9.44 1.14
N PRO A 220 -32.13 9.59 -0.08
CA PRO A 220 -31.39 8.56 -0.79
C PRO A 220 -29.96 8.37 -0.24
N TYR A 221 -29.56 7.10 -0.09
CA TYR A 221 -28.21 6.76 0.34
C TYR A 221 -27.23 6.77 -0.82
N VAL A 222 -25.95 7.05 -0.53
CA VAL A 222 -24.86 7.03 -1.50
C VAL A 222 -23.99 5.78 -1.26
N VAL A 223 -23.88 4.95 -2.29
CA VAL A 223 -22.99 3.77 -2.28
C VAL A 223 -21.70 4.10 -3.03
N GLY A 224 -20.57 4.00 -2.34
CA GLY A 224 -19.24 4.09 -2.97
C GLY A 224 -18.90 2.76 -3.65
N LEU A 225 -18.56 2.77 -4.92
CA LEU A 225 -18.21 1.56 -5.67
C LEU A 225 -16.76 1.64 -6.15
N GLY A 226 -15.88 0.87 -5.50
CA GLY A 226 -14.45 0.79 -5.80
C GLY A 226 -14.15 -0.37 -6.74
N LEU A 227 -14.05 -0.07 -8.03
CA LEU A 227 -13.81 -1.03 -9.09
C LEU A 227 -12.32 -1.37 -9.24
N ILE A 228 -12.04 -2.52 -9.85
CA ILE A 228 -10.67 -2.97 -10.16
C ILE A 228 -10.63 -3.65 -11.52
N ASN A 229 -9.56 -3.39 -12.25
CA ASN A 229 -9.27 -4.08 -13.51
C ASN A 229 -8.53 -5.41 -13.21
N TYR A 230 -9.32 -6.47 -12.96
CA TYR A 230 -8.83 -7.75 -12.44
C TYR A 230 -8.98 -8.89 -13.43
N TYR A 231 -7.86 -9.57 -13.73
CA TYR A 231 -7.76 -10.67 -14.69
C TYR A 231 -7.34 -12.01 -14.05
N GLY A 232 -7.54 -12.15 -12.75
CA GLY A 232 -7.06 -13.32 -12.01
C GLY A 232 -5.63 -13.15 -11.49
N TRP A 233 -5.27 -14.05 -10.57
CA TRP A 233 -3.95 -14.06 -9.98
C TRP A 233 -2.94 -14.73 -10.91
N GLY A 234 -1.85 -14.02 -11.27
CA GLY A 234 -0.78 -14.54 -12.13
C GLY A 234 -0.96 -14.32 -13.62
N TYR A 235 -1.95 -13.56 -14.02
CA TYR A 235 -2.27 -13.19 -15.42
C TYR A 235 -2.10 -14.37 -16.41
N ASP A 236 -3.16 -15.13 -16.58
CA ASP A 236 -3.33 -16.06 -17.69
C ASP A 236 -4.12 -15.34 -18.81
N PRO A 237 -3.50 -15.01 -19.94
CA PRO A 237 -4.20 -14.31 -21.03
C PRO A 237 -5.44 -15.03 -21.54
N THR A 238 -5.46 -16.37 -21.43
CA THR A 238 -6.56 -17.20 -21.92
C THR A 238 -7.77 -17.18 -20.97
N ASN A 239 -7.53 -17.13 -19.67
CA ASN A 239 -8.57 -17.19 -18.65
C ASN A 239 -8.90 -15.81 -18.02
N GLY A 240 -7.96 -14.88 -18.10
CA GLY A 240 -8.08 -13.57 -17.45
C GLY A 240 -9.26 -12.76 -17.95
N GLU A 241 -9.47 -12.69 -19.26
CA GLU A 241 -10.60 -11.96 -19.81
C GLU A 241 -11.95 -12.57 -19.39
N ARG A 242 -12.06 -13.90 -19.28
CA ARG A 242 -13.25 -14.56 -18.76
C ARG A 242 -13.52 -14.17 -17.31
N ILE A 243 -12.48 -14.19 -16.46
CA ILE A 243 -12.57 -13.77 -15.05
C ILE A 243 -13.05 -12.32 -14.96
N TYR A 244 -12.48 -11.44 -15.77
CA TYR A 244 -12.89 -10.04 -15.82
C TYR A 244 -14.35 -9.89 -16.23
N GLN A 245 -14.80 -10.58 -17.30
CA GLN A 245 -16.17 -10.50 -17.77
C GLN A 245 -17.18 -11.05 -16.76
N GLU A 246 -16.85 -12.13 -16.07
CA GLU A 246 -17.67 -12.66 -14.97
C GLU A 246 -17.78 -11.67 -13.80
N TYR A 247 -16.70 -11.00 -13.45
CA TYR A 247 -16.69 -9.95 -12.43
C TYR A 247 -17.54 -8.75 -12.84
N ILE A 248 -17.26 -8.15 -14.01
CA ILE A 248 -17.93 -6.92 -14.43
C ILE A 248 -19.42 -7.12 -14.71
N SER A 249 -19.84 -8.31 -15.18
CA SER A 249 -21.26 -8.61 -15.38
C SER A 249 -22.03 -8.59 -14.06
N LYS A 250 -21.48 -9.18 -12.99
CA LYS A 250 -22.08 -9.14 -11.65
C LYS A 250 -22.12 -7.73 -11.08
N ILE A 251 -21.10 -6.91 -11.35
CA ILE A 251 -21.08 -5.50 -10.97
C ILE A 251 -22.18 -4.72 -11.69
N LYS A 252 -22.39 -4.94 -12.98
CA LYS A 252 -23.49 -4.32 -13.75
C LYS A 252 -24.85 -4.65 -13.17
N CYS A 253 -25.13 -5.91 -12.87
CA CYS A 253 -26.37 -6.31 -12.18
C CYS A 253 -26.53 -5.63 -10.80
N PHE A 254 -25.41 -5.45 -10.07
CA PHE A 254 -25.46 -4.77 -8.78
C PHE A 254 -25.71 -3.26 -8.92
N VAL A 255 -25.14 -2.62 -9.93
CA VAL A 255 -25.38 -1.20 -10.27
C VAL A 255 -26.85 -0.98 -10.62
N GLU A 256 -27.44 -1.84 -11.49
CA GLU A 256 -28.86 -1.81 -11.84
C GLU A 256 -29.74 -1.90 -10.58
N TRP A 257 -29.50 -2.89 -9.72
CA TRP A 257 -30.22 -3.05 -8.46
C TRP A 257 -30.14 -1.81 -7.56
N LEU A 258 -28.95 -1.20 -7.44
CA LEU A 258 -28.77 0.03 -6.65
C LEU A 258 -29.61 1.18 -7.21
N LEU A 259 -29.60 1.38 -8.52
CA LEU A 259 -30.35 2.43 -9.20
C LEU A 259 -31.86 2.22 -9.03
N ASP A 260 -32.35 0.98 -9.20
CA ASP A 260 -33.76 0.61 -8.99
C ASP A 260 -34.23 0.86 -7.55
N LYS A 261 -33.35 0.65 -6.58
CA LYS A 261 -33.62 0.98 -5.16
C LYS A 261 -33.49 2.46 -4.83
N GLY A 262 -33.12 3.30 -5.79
CA GLY A 262 -33.03 4.75 -5.66
C GLY A 262 -31.74 5.23 -5.01
N PHE A 263 -30.69 4.41 -4.95
CA PHE A 263 -29.37 4.83 -4.47
C PHE A 263 -28.68 5.76 -5.47
N THR A 264 -27.81 6.61 -4.94
CA THR A 264 -26.78 7.29 -5.74
C THR A 264 -25.49 6.47 -5.68
N ILE A 265 -24.81 6.30 -6.78
CA ILE A 265 -23.58 5.54 -6.90
C ILE A 265 -22.43 6.51 -7.11
N ARG A 266 -21.41 6.43 -6.27
CA ARG A 266 -20.17 7.18 -6.44
C ARG A 266 -19.03 6.22 -6.74
N ILE A 267 -18.45 6.33 -7.94
CA ILE A 267 -17.30 5.52 -8.32
C ILE A 267 -16.07 6.01 -7.57
N ILE A 268 -15.39 5.08 -6.88
CA ILE A 268 -14.19 5.31 -6.11
C ILE A 268 -13.05 4.53 -6.77
N SER A 269 -12.41 5.11 -7.77
CA SER A 269 -11.21 4.56 -8.40
C SER A 269 -9.99 5.38 -7.99
N GLY A 270 -8.97 4.72 -7.45
CA GLY A 270 -7.74 5.37 -6.99
C GLY A 270 -6.49 4.92 -7.73
N ASP A 271 -6.65 4.30 -8.91
CA ASP A 271 -5.53 3.80 -9.72
C ASP A 271 -5.91 3.91 -11.21
N ASP A 272 -5.05 4.54 -12.01
CA ASP A 272 -5.28 4.77 -13.46
C ASP A 272 -5.48 3.45 -14.23
N VAL A 273 -4.95 2.33 -13.72
CA VAL A 273 -5.14 1.00 -14.35
C VAL A 273 -6.59 0.49 -14.25
N ASP A 274 -7.44 1.12 -13.43
CA ASP A 274 -8.85 0.74 -13.23
C ASP A 274 -9.83 1.51 -14.14
N GLU A 275 -9.33 2.25 -15.12
CA GLU A 275 -10.16 3.05 -16.04
C GLU A 275 -11.16 2.19 -16.82
N ARG A 276 -10.76 0.98 -17.28
CA ARG A 276 -11.61 0.09 -18.07
C ARG A 276 -12.93 -0.28 -17.36
N PRO A 277 -12.97 -0.85 -16.15
CA PRO A 277 -14.23 -1.18 -15.49
C PRO A 277 -15.05 0.05 -15.13
N VAL A 278 -14.43 1.21 -14.90
CA VAL A 278 -15.14 2.47 -14.69
C VAL A 278 -15.89 2.86 -15.97
N GLN A 279 -15.19 2.90 -17.11
CA GLN A 279 -15.79 3.26 -18.40
C GLN A 279 -16.89 2.28 -18.81
N GLU A 280 -16.64 0.96 -18.69
CA GLU A 280 -17.67 -0.05 -19.03
C GLU A 280 -18.93 0.05 -18.13
N THR A 281 -18.78 0.48 -16.87
CA THR A 281 -19.92 0.72 -15.98
C THR A 281 -20.68 1.99 -16.39
N MET A 282 -19.97 3.06 -16.73
CA MET A 282 -20.58 4.29 -17.23
C MET A 282 -21.35 4.06 -18.52
N ASP A 283 -20.75 3.36 -19.49
CA ASP A 283 -21.37 3.04 -20.77
C ASP A 283 -22.64 2.18 -20.57
N TYR A 284 -22.60 1.22 -19.65
CA TYR A 284 -23.75 0.40 -19.30
C TYR A 284 -24.92 1.25 -18.77
N VAL A 285 -24.68 2.12 -17.80
CA VAL A 285 -25.73 2.99 -17.24
C VAL A 285 -26.25 3.98 -18.29
N ALA A 286 -25.40 4.49 -19.16
CA ALA A 286 -25.82 5.39 -20.23
C ALA A 286 -26.71 4.70 -21.28
N GLN A 287 -26.52 3.41 -21.53
CA GLN A 287 -27.28 2.63 -22.53
C GLN A 287 -28.57 2.05 -21.96
N GLU A 288 -28.50 1.40 -20.79
CA GLU A 288 -29.61 0.64 -20.23
C GLU A 288 -30.46 1.47 -19.25
N GLU A 289 -29.79 2.38 -18.49
CA GLU A 289 -30.39 3.16 -17.40
C GLU A 289 -30.25 4.67 -17.62
N SER A 290 -30.34 5.14 -18.85
CA SER A 290 -30.08 6.54 -19.25
C SER A 290 -30.87 7.59 -18.44
N SER A 291 -32.06 7.25 -17.96
CA SER A 291 -32.87 8.13 -17.10
C SER A 291 -32.33 8.31 -15.69
N GLN A 292 -31.34 7.52 -15.28
CA GLN A 292 -30.73 7.50 -13.96
C GLN A 292 -29.23 7.85 -13.97
N LEU A 293 -28.74 8.33 -15.13
CA LEU A 293 -27.31 8.67 -15.29
C LEU A 293 -26.85 9.77 -14.32
N ASP A 294 -27.72 10.66 -13.91
CA ASP A 294 -27.48 11.69 -12.89
C ASP A 294 -27.20 11.14 -11.49
N LYS A 295 -27.58 9.89 -11.24
CA LYS A 295 -27.27 9.18 -9.99
C LYS A 295 -25.90 8.52 -10.00
N LEU A 296 -25.18 8.47 -11.13
CA LEU A 296 -23.83 7.94 -11.23
C LEU A 296 -22.80 9.07 -11.20
N ILE A 297 -22.05 9.17 -10.09
CA ILE A 297 -21.06 10.21 -9.88
C ILE A 297 -19.66 9.61 -10.10
N VAL A 298 -18.93 10.18 -11.05
CA VAL A 298 -17.55 9.80 -11.37
C VAL A 298 -16.66 11.03 -11.31
N GLU A 299 -15.80 11.10 -10.32
CA GLU A 299 -14.84 12.19 -10.14
C GLU A 299 -13.43 11.63 -10.07
N LYS A 300 -12.47 12.29 -10.70
CA LYS A 300 -11.08 11.85 -10.72
C LYS A 300 -10.49 11.91 -9.30
N ILE A 301 -9.76 10.88 -8.94
CA ILE A 301 -9.02 10.77 -7.68
C ILE A 301 -7.53 10.69 -8.01
N THR A 302 -6.76 11.67 -7.55
CA THR A 302 -5.33 11.78 -7.83
C THR A 302 -4.47 11.60 -6.58
N ASP A 303 -5.06 11.75 -5.42
CA ASP A 303 -4.37 11.60 -4.14
C ASP A 303 -5.27 11.01 -3.04
N VAL A 304 -4.68 10.74 -1.90
CA VAL A 304 -5.38 10.15 -0.76
C VAL A 304 -6.41 11.09 -0.13
N LYS A 305 -6.21 12.41 -0.20
CA LYS A 305 -7.16 13.39 0.36
C LYS A 305 -8.44 13.42 -0.46
N GLU A 306 -8.30 13.36 -1.79
CA GLU A 306 -9.45 13.23 -2.69
C GLU A 306 -10.16 11.90 -2.47
N LEU A 307 -9.42 10.77 -2.31
CA LEU A 307 -10.00 9.48 -1.98
C LEU A 307 -10.82 9.55 -0.67
N PHE A 308 -10.26 10.09 0.39
CA PHE A 308 -10.99 10.32 1.63
C PHE A 308 -12.20 11.25 1.44
N GLY A 309 -12.06 12.31 0.64
CA GLY A 309 -13.13 13.24 0.30
C GLY A 309 -14.31 12.57 -0.41
N GLN A 310 -14.01 11.65 -1.33
CA GLN A 310 -15.01 10.85 -2.04
C GLN A 310 -15.72 9.86 -1.11
N ILE A 311 -14.95 9.09 -0.33
CA ILE A 311 -15.48 8.12 0.64
C ILE A 311 -16.32 8.81 1.72
N ALA A 312 -15.93 10.00 2.19
CA ALA A 312 -16.69 10.75 3.20
C ALA A 312 -18.13 11.08 2.76
N GLN A 313 -18.37 11.16 1.44
CA GLN A 313 -19.68 11.44 0.87
C GLN A 313 -20.55 10.19 0.69
N THR A 314 -20.06 9.01 1.04
CA THR A 314 -20.80 7.75 0.92
C THR A 314 -21.42 7.32 2.25
N ASN A 315 -22.41 6.44 2.19
CA ASN A 315 -23.00 5.77 3.35
C ASN A 315 -22.41 4.38 3.56
N ILE A 316 -22.23 3.65 2.47
CA ILE A 316 -21.65 2.31 2.43
C ILE A 316 -20.64 2.30 1.28
N VAL A 317 -19.59 1.51 1.42
CA VAL A 317 -18.62 1.30 0.35
C VAL A 317 -18.57 -0.18 -0.04
N VAL A 318 -18.56 -0.47 -1.32
CA VAL A 318 -18.25 -1.81 -1.88
C VAL A 318 -16.97 -1.65 -2.67
N ALA A 319 -15.89 -2.32 -2.27
CA ALA A 319 -14.59 -2.09 -2.89
C ALA A 319 -13.74 -3.34 -3.01
N SER A 320 -12.97 -3.41 -4.11
CA SER A 320 -12.03 -4.49 -4.38
C SER A 320 -10.59 -4.12 -3.98
N ARG A 321 -10.18 -2.86 -4.17
CA ARG A 321 -8.85 -2.38 -3.81
C ARG A 321 -8.67 -2.31 -2.29
N PHE A 322 -7.56 -2.86 -1.81
CA PHE A 322 -7.23 -2.88 -0.37
C PHE A 322 -7.29 -1.51 0.28
N HIS A 323 -6.74 -0.47 -0.37
CA HIS A 323 -6.71 0.87 0.22
C HIS A 323 -8.07 1.56 0.22
N ASN A 324 -8.97 1.24 -0.73
CA ASN A 324 -10.35 1.74 -0.68
C ASN A 324 -11.08 1.15 0.54
N VAL A 325 -10.89 -0.15 0.82
CA VAL A 325 -11.42 -0.80 2.03
C VAL A 325 -10.83 -0.17 3.28
N LEU A 326 -9.50 -0.02 3.34
CA LEU A 326 -8.80 0.55 4.49
C LEU A 326 -9.20 2.00 4.75
N CYS A 327 -9.25 2.86 3.72
CA CYS A 327 -9.68 4.26 3.85
C CYS A 327 -11.15 4.37 4.27
N SER A 328 -12.02 3.44 3.82
CA SER A 328 -13.41 3.39 4.28
C SER A 328 -13.50 3.07 5.77
N LEU A 329 -12.74 2.08 6.23
CA LEU A 329 -12.62 1.76 7.64
C LEU A 329 -12.11 2.96 8.44
N MET A 330 -11.13 3.71 7.92
CA MET A 330 -10.59 4.90 8.59
C MET A 330 -11.60 6.03 8.75
N LEU A 331 -12.56 6.15 7.83
CA LEU A 331 -13.66 7.09 7.91
C LEU A 331 -14.89 6.50 8.62
N GLU A 332 -14.73 5.35 9.28
CA GLU A 332 -15.81 4.65 9.99
C GLU A 332 -17.01 4.33 9.08
N ARG A 333 -16.73 4.11 7.78
CA ARG A 333 -17.76 3.75 6.81
C ARG A 333 -17.94 2.24 6.77
N PRO A 334 -19.19 1.75 6.87
CA PRO A 334 -19.51 0.38 6.53
C PRO A 334 -18.94 0.02 5.17
N VAL A 335 -18.18 -1.08 5.10
CA VAL A 335 -17.50 -1.49 3.86
C VAL A 335 -17.65 -2.97 3.60
N ILE A 336 -18.00 -3.31 2.36
CA ILE A 336 -18.01 -4.66 1.83
C ILE A 336 -16.77 -4.83 0.96
N SER A 337 -15.94 -5.82 1.28
CA SER A 337 -14.74 -6.10 0.53
C SER A 337 -14.95 -7.20 -0.49
N LEU A 338 -14.79 -6.90 -1.78
CA LEU A 338 -14.64 -7.89 -2.85
C LEU A 338 -13.15 -8.15 -3.07
N GLY A 339 -12.53 -8.84 -2.08
CA GLY A 339 -11.08 -9.01 -2.01
C GLY A 339 -10.55 -10.00 -3.03
N TYR A 340 -9.43 -9.68 -3.66
CA TYR A 340 -8.71 -10.57 -4.57
C TYR A 340 -7.44 -11.16 -3.94
N HIS A 341 -7.12 -10.76 -2.72
CA HIS A 341 -5.91 -11.17 -1.99
C HIS A 341 -6.24 -11.46 -0.53
N ALA A 342 -5.52 -12.42 0.08
CA ALA A 342 -5.69 -12.78 1.48
C ALA A 342 -5.56 -11.61 2.47
N LYS A 343 -4.83 -10.53 2.13
CA LYS A 343 -4.75 -9.32 2.96
C LYS A 343 -6.09 -8.61 3.16
N ASN A 344 -6.99 -8.67 2.17
CA ASN A 344 -8.33 -8.08 2.29
C ASN A 344 -9.16 -8.84 3.34
N SER A 345 -9.18 -10.18 3.24
CA SER A 345 -9.90 -11.00 4.21
C SER A 345 -9.26 -10.95 5.61
N ALA A 346 -7.93 -10.86 5.71
CA ALA A 346 -7.24 -10.67 6.98
C ALA A 346 -7.66 -9.36 7.65
N LEU A 347 -7.62 -8.22 6.93
CA LEU A 347 -8.06 -6.93 7.45
C LEU A 347 -9.52 -6.97 7.91
N MET A 348 -10.43 -7.49 7.07
CA MET A 348 -11.86 -7.58 7.41
C MET A 348 -12.09 -8.48 8.64
N ASN A 349 -11.36 -9.58 8.76
CA ASN A 349 -11.43 -10.46 9.92
C ASN A 349 -10.91 -9.78 11.20
N GLU A 350 -9.79 -9.09 11.13
CA GLU A 350 -9.21 -8.34 12.25
C GLU A 350 -10.11 -7.20 12.72
N MET A 351 -10.87 -6.60 11.81
CA MET A 351 -11.91 -5.61 12.11
C MET A 351 -13.22 -6.23 12.64
N GLY A 352 -13.33 -7.58 12.67
CA GLY A 352 -14.55 -8.29 13.04
C GLY A 352 -15.66 -8.22 11.98
N LEU A 353 -15.29 -7.95 10.72
CA LEU A 353 -16.20 -7.75 9.59
C LEU A 353 -16.09 -8.86 8.53
N SER A 354 -15.68 -10.07 8.91
CA SER A 354 -15.49 -11.19 7.99
C SER A 354 -16.73 -11.56 7.18
N THR A 355 -17.93 -11.34 7.73
CA THR A 355 -19.21 -11.55 7.04
C THR A 355 -19.45 -10.58 5.88
N TYR A 356 -18.71 -9.48 5.82
CA TYR A 356 -18.76 -8.46 4.77
C TYR A 356 -17.55 -8.55 3.82
N CYS A 357 -16.95 -9.75 3.72
CA CYS A 357 -15.86 -10.02 2.80
C CYS A 357 -16.20 -11.18 1.91
N GLN A 358 -16.06 -11.00 0.59
CA GLN A 358 -16.18 -12.05 -0.42
C GLN A 358 -14.93 -12.06 -1.30
N HIS A 359 -14.64 -13.21 -1.94
CA HIS A 359 -13.57 -13.26 -2.94
C HIS A 359 -14.10 -12.79 -4.30
N ILE A 360 -13.34 -11.94 -4.98
CA ILE A 360 -13.75 -11.27 -6.23
C ILE A 360 -14.16 -12.25 -7.35
N GLU A 361 -13.57 -13.44 -7.42
CA GLU A 361 -13.89 -14.46 -8.44
C GLU A 361 -15.16 -15.25 -8.11
N THR A 362 -15.50 -15.39 -6.81
CA THR A 362 -16.58 -16.27 -6.36
C THR A 362 -17.75 -15.56 -5.67
N PHE A 363 -17.69 -14.23 -5.54
CA PHE A 363 -18.82 -13.50 -4.96
C PHE A 363 -20.09 -13.69 -5.79
N THR A 364 -21.24 -13.57 -5.12
CA THR A 364 -22.54 -13.62 -5.78
C THR A 364 -23.28 -12.31 -5.60
N PHE A 365 -24.12 -12.00 -6.59
CA PHE A 365 -24.97 -10.82 -6.55
C PHE A 365 -25.91 -10.84 -5.34
N GLU A 366 -26.56 -11.97 -5.08
CA GLU A 366 -27.52 -12.15 -4.00
C GLU A 366 -26.88 -11.88 -2.63
N LYS A 367 -25.66 -12.42 -2.41
CA LYS A 367 -24.93 -12.20 -1.16
C LYS A 367 -24.48 -10.76 -1.01
N LEU A 368 -24.13 -10.09 -2.10
CA LEU A 368 -23.75 -8.67 -2.07
C LEU A 368 -24.94 -7.79 -1.69
N VAL A 369 -26.12 -8.06 -2.26
CA VAL A 369 -27.38 -7.40 -1.88
C VAL A 369 -27.69 -7.61 -0.40
N GLU A 370 -27.67 -8.87 0.07
CA GLU A 370 -27.90 -9.21 1.47
C GLU A 370 -26.97 -8.43 2.42
N GLN A 371 -25.70 -8.30 2.06
CA GLN A 371 -24.71 -7.55 2.86
C GLN A 371 -25.03 -6.05 2.91
N VAL A 372 -25.45 -5.44 1.79
CA VAL A 372 -25.88 -4.02 1.78
C VAL A 372 -27.11 -3.82 2.65
N GLU A 373 -28.14 -4.65 2.49
CA GLU A 373 -29.36 -4.57 3.28
C GLU A 373 -29.10 -4.77 4.78
N SER A 374 -28.19 -5.71 5.12
CA SER A 374 -27.73 -5.92 6.49
C SER A 374 -27.05 -4.68 7.09
N TYR A 375 -26.18 -4.00 6.32
CA TYR A 375 -25.56 -2.75 6.78
C TYR A 375 -26.57 -1.63 6.97
N LEU A 376 -27.53 -1.48 6.05
CA LEU A 376 -28.57 -0.46 6.18
C LEU A 376 -29.41 -0.67 7.45
N SER A 377 -29.64 -1.92 7.82
CA SER A 377 -30.42 -2.28 9.02
C SER A 377 -29.64 -2.11 10.33
N ASN A 378 -28.29 -2.18 10.29
CA ASN A 378 -27.43 -2.21 11.48
C ASN A 378 -26.27 -1.17 11.39
N MET A 379 -26.49 -0.04 10.71
CA MET A 379 -25.44 0.93 10.39
C MET A 379 -24.72 1.46 11.65
N ASP A 380 -25.46 1.85 12.67
CA ASP A 380 -24.90 2.41 13.92
C ASP A 380 -24.03 1.41 14.66
N GLN A 381 -24.46 0.15 14.75
CA GLN A 381 -23.68 -0.91 15.40
C GLN A 381 -22.38 -1.18 14.66
N SER A 382 -22.42 -1.26 13.33
CA SER A 382 -21.25 -1.49 12.49
C SER A 382 -20.25 -0.33 12.60
N THR A 383 -20.74 0.90 12.58
CA THR A 383 -19.91 2.10 12.76
C THR A 383 -19.23 2.13 14.12
N GLN A 384 -19.95 1.81 15.20
CA GLN A 384 -19.38 1.72 16.55
C GLN A 384 -18.30 0.65 16.66
N GLN A 385 -18.50 -0.51 16.05
CA GLN A 385 -17.49 -1.58 16.02
C GLN A 385 -16.23 -1.13 15.31
N ILE A 386 -16.35 -0.50 14.14
CA ILE A 386 -15.22 0.03 13.37
C ILE A 386 -14.49 1.10 14.20
N HIS A 387 -15.21 2.04 14.80
CA HIS A 387 -14.64 3.09 15.65
C HIS A 387 -13.80 2.54 16.81
N GLN A 388 -14.35 1.56 17.55
CA GLN A 388 -13.64 0.94 18.66
C GLN A 388 -12.34 0.27 18.20
N ARG A 389 -12.37 -0.45 17.07
CA ARG A 389 -11.21 -1.13 16.52
C ARG A 389 -10.13 -0.18 16.03
N GLN A 390 -10.52 0.92 15.37
CA GLN A 390 -9.60 1.98 14.98
C GLN A 390 -8.87 2.60 16.18
N LYS A 391 -9.61 2.88 17.27
CA LYS A 391 -9.02 3.42 18.49
C LYS A 391 -7.93 2.49 19.05
N GLU A 392 -8.19 1.19 19.07
CA GLU A 392 -7.19 0.19 19.47
C GLU A 392 -5.96 0.21 18.55
N TYR A 393 -6.16 0.28 17.24
CA TYR A 393 -5.08 0.34 16.25
C TYR A 393 -4.22 1.61 16.40
N ARG A 394 -4.82 2.75 16.67
CA ARG A 394 -4.08 4.01 16.92
C ARG A 394 -3.20 3.92 18.15
N ILE A 395 -3.69 3.29 19.23
CA ILE A 395 -2.90 3.07 20.45
C ILE A 395 -1.70 2.17 20.15
N LEU A 396 -1.91 1.04 19.46
CA LEU A 396 -0.84 0.12 19.10
C LEU A 396 0.22 0.79 18.20
N LEU A 397 -0.20 1.56 17.21
CA LEU A 397 0.72 2.27 16.31
C LEU A 397 1.48 3.38 17.03
N ASP A 398 0.86 4.11 17.95
CA ASP A 398 1.52 5.11 18.79
C ASP A 398 2.63 4.46 19.66
N GLU A 399 2.33 3.32 20.26
CA GLU A 399 3.32 2.53 20.99
C GLU A 399 4.47 2.07 20.09
N GLN A 400 4.17 1.55 18.90
CA GLN A 400 5.18 1.13 17.93
C GLN A 400 6.10 2.29 17.53
N TYR A 401 5.54 3.46 17.21
CA TYR A 401 6.32 4.63 16.84
C TYR A 401 7.21 5.11 18.00
N ARG A 402 6.73 5.13 19.25
CA ARG A 402 7.55 5.44 20.41
C ARG A 402 8.71 4.48 20.53
N ASN A 403 8.47 3.18 20.42
CA ASN A 403 9.49 2.14 20.53
C ASN A 403 10.55 2.24 19.42
N ILE A 404 10.18 2.69 18.20
CA ILE A 404 11.11 2.81 17.08
C ILE A 404 11.81 4.16 17.05
N LEU A 405 11.07 5.25 17.23
CA LEU A 405 11.60 6.59 17.04
C LEU A 405 12.30 7.14 18.29
N LEU A 406 11.86 6.76 19.50
CA LEU A 406 12.46 7.22 20.77
C LEU A 406 13.48 6.25 21.34
N ALA A 407 13.61 5.01 20.82
CA ALA A 407 14.63 4.09 21.28
C ALA A 407 16.03 4.71 21.03
N GLU A 408 16.70 5.12 22.08
CA GLU A 408 18.11 5.48 22.03
C GLU A 408 18.91 4.30 21.48
N ASN A 409 19.93 4.58 20.67
CA ASN A 409 20.90 3.58 20.25
C ASN A 409 21.59 3.00 21.50
N LYS A 410 21.13 1.84 21.98
CA LYS A 410 21.74 1.16 23.16
C LYS A 410 23.19 0.82 22.97
N ASN A 411 23.79 1.00 21.81
CA ASN A 411 25.17 0.75 21.50
C ASN A 411 26.16 1.81 22.07
N ASN A 412 25.67 2.96 22.54
CA ASN A 412 26.58 3.98 23.13
C ASN A 412 26.79 3.80 24.63
N ARG A 413 26.07 2.92 25.32
CA ARG A 413 26.26 2.69 26.79
C ARG A 413 27.21 1.55 27.15
N GLN A 414 27.84 0.88 26.19
CA GLN A 414 28.86 -0.15 26.48
C GLN A 414 30.32 0.34 26.26
N GLN A 415 30.50 1.62 25.98
CA GLN A 415 31.84 2.22 25.83
C GLN A 415 32.10 3.39 26.81
N GLU A 416 31.31 3.55 27.85
CA GLU A 416 31.64 4.29 29.07
C GLU A 416 31.76 3.25 30.23
#